data_6d274e217048fc4bf5d6395635ca5666
#
_entry.id   6d274e217048fc4bf5d6395635ca5666
#
_cell.length_a   1.000
_cell.length_b   1.000
_cell.length_c   1.000
_cell.angle_alpha   90.00
_cell.angle_beta   90.00
_cell.angle_gamma   90.00
#
_symmetry.space_group_name_H-M   'P 1'
#
loop_
_entity.id
_entity.type
_entity.pdbx_description
1 polymer ?
#
loop_
_entity_poly.entity_id
_entity_poly.type
_entity_poly.pdbx_seq_one_letter_code
_entity_poly.pdbx_strand_id
1 'polypeptide(L)'
;MEALRAIISFAGTITENGERREVMVNDVRRAYFYAKIGRDVFIELPPEDPEYGSGKVGKLRLCLYGTRDAAKGWQETLSAHLVSLGFTRGVGHPSVFHHKKRKIMTLVHGDDYVSSGAGADMKWLELELAKAYEIKTQRLGVADGLLREGKVLNLSLIHI
;
A
#
# COMPACT_ATOMS: atom_id res chain seq x y z
N MET A 1 -13.72 -5.40 5.56
CA MET A 1 -14.30 -6.15 4.41
C MET A 1 -15.16 -5.28 3.49
N GLU A 2 -15.99 -4.37 3.99
CA GLU A 2 -16.85 -3.50 3.17
C GLU A 2 -16.08 -2.61 2.20
N ALA A 3 -15.00 -1.98 2.65
CA ALA A 3 -14.17 -1.13 1.80
C ALA A 3 -13.56 -1.88 0.60
N LEU A 4 -13.11 -3.12 0.80
CA LEU A 4 -12.61 -3.95 -0.30
C LEU A 4 -13.73 -4.29 -1.30
N ARG A 5 -14.92 -4.61 -0.81
CA ARG A 5 -16.09 -4.83 -1.68
C ARG A 5 -16.45 -3.58 -2.49
N ALA A 6 -16.34 -2.39 -1.89
CA ALA A 6 -16.57 -1.13 -2.61
C ALA A 6 -15.54 -0.92 -3.74
N ILE A 7 -14.25 -1.21 -3.51
CA ILE A 7 -13.21 -1.13 -4.55
C ILE A 7 -13.49 -2.14 -5.68
N ILE A 8 -13.84 -3.37 -5.33
CA ILE A 8 -14.16 -4.42 -6.33
C ILE A 8 -15.42 -4.05 -7.12
N SER A 9 -16.46 -3.54 -6.45
CA SER A 9 -17.67 -3.06 -7.12
C SER A 9 -17.36 -1.90 -8.07
N PHE A 10 -16.50 -0.97 -7.66
CA PHE A 10 -16.01 0.12 -8.52
C PHE A 10 -15.22 -0.42 -9.73
N ALA A 11 -14.39 -1.45 -9.52
CA ALA A 11 -13.67 -2.11 -10.61
C ALA A 11 -14.60 -2.76 -11.64
N GLY A 12 -15.79 -3.20 -11.23
CA GLY A 12 -16.82 -3.73 -12.12
C GLY A 12 -17.51 -2.66 -13.02
N THR A 13 -17.23 -1.37 -12.80
CA THR A 13 -17.76 -0.29 -13.63
C THR A 13 -16.85 0.00 -14.83
N ILE A 14 -17.39 0.68 -15.83
CA ILE A 14 -16.62 1.22 -16.97
C ILE A 14 -16.19 2.66 -16.68
N THR A 15 -15.15 3.12 -17.35
CA THR A 15 -14.72 4.53 -17.33
C THR A 15 -15.66 5.39 -18.18
N GLU A 16 -15.52 6.70 -18.06
CA GLU A 16 -16.28 7.67 -18.93
C GLU A 16 -15.98 7.47 -20.42
N ASN A 17 -14.81 6.91 -20.76
CA ASN A 17 -14.40 6.60 -22.14
C ASN A 17 -14.81 5.19 -22.59
N GLY A 18 -15.60 4.46 -21.81
CA GLY A 18 -16.05 3.11 -22.15
C GLY A 18 -15.03 1.99 -21.87
N GLU A 19 -13.88 2.30 -21.28
CA GLU A 19 -12.87 1.30 -20.91
C GLU A 19 -13.24 0.56 -19.62
N ARG A 20 -12.89 -0.71 -19.54
CA ARG A 20 -13.01 -1.47 -18.28
C ARG A 20 -11.91 -1.05 -17.31
N ARG A 21 -12.26 -0.96 -16.02
CA ARG A 21 -11.29 -0.68 -14.96
C ARG A 21 -10.47 -1.92 -14.66
N GLU A 22 -9.27 -1.66 -14.17
CA GLU A 22 -8.38 -2.70 -13.66
C GLU A 22 -8.35 -2.67 -12.14
N VAL A 23 -7.98 -3.81 -11.57
CA VAL A 23 -7.58 -3.91 -10.16
C VAL A 23 -6.08 -4.08 -10.10
N MET A 24 -5.43 -3.28 -9.28
CA MET A 24 -4.00 -3.39 -9.00
C MET A 24 -3.81 -3.70 -7.52
N VAL A 25 -3.01 -4.71 -7.25
CA VAL A 25 -2.61 -5.10 -5.90
C VAL A 25 -1.12 -4.89 -5.77
N ASN A 26 -0.73 -4.11 -4.78
CA ASN A 26 0.67 -3.87 -4.45
C ASN A 26 0.95 -4.33 -3.03
N ASP A 27 2.05 -5.05 -2.85
CA ASP A 27 2.65 -5.40 -1.58
C ASP A 27 3.94 -4.59 -1.42
N VAL A 28 4.08 -3.86 -0.31
CA VAL A 28 5.27 -3.05 -0.03
C VAL A 28 6.24 -3.85 0.81
N ARG A 29 7.37 -4.20 0.22
CA ARG A 29 8.42 -4.91 0.95
C ARG A 29 8.98 -4.06 2.08
N ARG A 30 9.07 -4.65 3.27
CA ARG A 30 9.65 -4.00 4.45
C ARG A 30 8.99 -2.66 4.79
N ALA A 31 7.66 -2.57 4.64
CA ALA A 31 6.86 -1.35 4.75
C ALA A 31 7.22 -0.49 5.97
N TYR A 32 7.39 -1.08 7.14
CA TYR A 32 7.67 -0.32 8.36
C TYR A 32 9.02 0.38 8.37
N PHE A 33 10.01 -0.10 7.60
CA PHE A 33 11.32 0.55 7.51
C PHE A 33 11.31 1.86 6.70
N TYR A 34 10.21 2.20 6.04
CA TYR A 34 10.05 3.52 5.42
C TYR A 34 9.51 4.57 6.39
N ALA A 35 9.06 4.18 7.58
CA ALA A 35 8.51 5.08 8.58
C ALA A 35 9.54 5.42 9.66
N LYS A 36 9.62 6.71 10.04
CA LYS A 36 10.42 7.15 11.18
C LYS A 36 9.74 6.73 12.48
N ILE A 37 10.53 6.31 13.46
CA ILE A 37 9.99 6.02 14.78
C ILE A 37 9.71 7.33 15.52
N GLY A 38 8.54 7.43 16.14
CA GLY A 38 8.08 8.68 16.79
C GLY A 38 8.54 8.88 18.24
N ARG A 39 9.29 7.93 18.80
CA ARG A 39 9.79 7.96 20.17
C ARG A 39 11.14 7.29 20.28
N ASP A 40 11.83 7.49 21.39
CA ASP A 40 13.09 6.81 21.66
C ASP A 40 12.81 5.33 22.00
N VAL A 41 13.31 4.44 21.14
CA VAL A 41 13.27 3.00 21.32
C VAL A 41 14.69 2.47 21.23
N PHE A 42 15.09 1.74 22.23
CA PHE A 42 16.41 1.09 22.31
C PHE A 42 16.21 -0.42 22.25
N ILE A 43 17.11 -1.08 21.54
CA ILE A 43 17.14 -2.54 21.39
C ILE A 43 18.50 -3.07 21.82
N GLU A 44 18.53 -4.28 22.32
CA GLU A 44 19.77 -5.01 22.50
C GLU A 44 20.45 -5.26 21.16
N LEU A 45 21.77 -5.10 21.09
CA LEU A 45 22.51 -5.36 19.86
C LEU A 45 22.47 -6.86 19.55
N PRO A 46 22.31 -7.24 18.27
CA PRO A 46 22.30 -8.65 17.90
C PRO A 46 23.69 -9.29 18.07
N PRO A 47 23.78 -10.61 18.24
CA PRO A 47 25.05 -11.31 18.45
C PRO A 47 26.10 -11.09 17.35
N GLU A 48 25.65 -10.74 16.15
CA GLU A 48 26.48 -10.44 14.98
C GLU A 48 27.13 -9.05 15.03
N ASP A 49 26.64 -8.17 15.93
CA ASP A 49 27.19 -6.83 16.08
C ASP A 49 28.51 -6.88 16.86
N PRO A 50 29.59 -6.21 16.39
CA PRO A 50 30.89 -6.19 17.08
C PRO A 50 30.83 -5.67 18.52
N GLU A 51 29.83 -4.88 18.86
CA GLU A 51 29.62 -4.30 20.19
C GLU A 51 28.64 -5.11 21.06
N TYR A 52 28.22 -6.29 20.59
CA TYR A 52 27.37 -7.17 21.38
C TYR A 52 28.03 -7.53 22.72
N GLY A 53 27.26 -7.51 23.80
CA GLY A 53 27.76 -7.78 25.14
C GLY A 53 28.60 -6.67 25.80
N SER A 54 28.82 -5.54 25.10
CA SER A 54 29.56 -4.39 25.65
C SER A 54 28.73 -3.51 26.61
N GLY A 55 27.45 -3.85 26.83
CA GLY A 55 26.49 -3.01 27.56
C GLY A 55 25.89 -1.86 26.76
N LYS A 56 26.27 -1.73 25.50
CA LYS A 56 25.66 -0.75 24.57
C LYS A 56 24.36 -1.25 24.02
N VAL A 57 23.49 -0.31 23.62
CA VAL A 57 22.19 -0.57 23.00
C VAL A 57 22.07 0.21 21.70
N GLY A 58 21.33 -0.34 20.73
CA GLY A 58 21.01 0.32 19.48
C GLY A 58 19.79 1.22 19.62
N LYS A 59 19.87 2.50 19.21
CA LYS A 59 18.71 3.39 19.11
C LYS A 59 18.07 3.24 17.74
N LEU A 60 16.80 2.82 17.69
CA LEU A 60 16.05 2.73 16.44
C LEU A 60 15.78 4.12 15.85
N ARG A 61 16.06 4.27 14.55
CA ARG A 61 15.75 5.48 13.77
C ARG A 61 14.46 5.31 12.95
N LEU A 62 14.18 4.08 12.55
CA LEU A 62 13.03 3.70 11.75
C LEU A 62 12.17 2.70 12.53
N CYS A 63 10.91 2.59 12.14
CA CYS A 63 10.02 1.58 12.70
C CYS A 63 10.52 0.18 12.38
N LEU A 64 10.36 -0.75 13.33
CA LEU A 64 10.73 -2.14 13.20
C LEU A 64 9.51 -3.02 13.43
N TYR A 65 9.41 -4.12 12.69
CA TYR A 65 8.36 -5.12 12.91
C TYR A 65 8.37 -5.59 14.37
N GLY A 66 7.18 -5.73 14.96
CA GLY A 66 7.01 -6.05 16.36
C GLY A 66 7.03 -4.84 17.31
N THR A 67 7.42 -3.64 16.87
CA THR A 67 7.29 -2.45 17.70
C THR A 67 5.86 -1.90 17.68
N ARG A 68 5.40 -1.41 18.85
CA ARG A 68 4.01 -0.94 19.03
C ARG A 68 3.58 0.12 18.03
N ASP A 69 4.49 1.01 17.65
CA ASP A 69 4.17 2.20 16.86
C ASP A 69 4.38 1.98 15.34
N ALA A 70 4.93 0.82 14.94
CA ALA A 70 5.32 0.57 13.56
C ALA A 70 4.16 0.70 12.57
N ALA A 71 3.03 0.06 12.87
CA ALA A 71 1.86 0.10 12.00
C ALA A 71 1.29 1.52 11.84
N LYS A 72 1.26 2.29 12.94
CA LYS A 72 0.80 3.69 12.93
C LYS A 72 1.76 4.56 12.12
N GLY A 73 3.06 4.47 12.39
CA GLY A 73 4.07 5.26 11.68
C GLY A 73 4.07 4.98 10.17
N TRP A 74 3.93 3.72 9.78
CA TRP A 74 3.78 3.35 8.39
C TRP A 74 2.51 3.93 7.77
N GLN A 75 1.36 3.78 8.43
CA GLN A 75 0.09 4.31 7.94
C GLN A 75 0.13 5.84 7.77
N GLU A 76 0.79 6.57 8.65
CA GLU A 76 0.98 8.02 8.55
C GLU A 76 1.89 8.38 7.37
N THR A 77 3.03 7.70 7.22
CA THR A 77 3.98 7.89 6.12
C THR A 77 3.32 7.67 4.76
N LEU A 78 2.59 6.58 4.64
CA LEU A 78 1.87 6.22 3.45
C LEU A 78 0.74 7.20 3.12
N SER A 79 -0.06 7.57 4.13
CA SER A 79 -1.14 8.55 3.95
C SER A 79 -0.61 9.89 3.44
N ALA A 80 0.50 10.37 4.02
CA ALA A 80 1.15 11.59 3.57
C ALA A 80 1.63 11.47 2.11
N HIS A 81 2.21 10.34 1.73
CA HIS A 81 2.64 10.10 0.35
C HIS A 81 1.45 10.09 -0.62
N LEU A 82 0.38 9.34 -0.35
CA LEU A 82 -0.81 9.35 -1.21
C LEU A 82 -1.44 10.74 -1.33
N VAL A 83 -1.52 11.49 -0.24
CA VAL A 83 -2.02 12.88 -0.27
C VAL A 83 -1.13 13.77 -1.13
N SER A 84 0.20 13.62 -1.08
CA SER A 84 1.13 14.37 -1.94
C SER A 84 0.96 14.06 -3.43
N LEU A 85 0.49 12.85 -3.76
CA LEU A 85 0.13 12.44 -5.12
C LEU A 85 -1.26 12.95 -5.57
N GLY A 86 -1.99 13.66 -4.71
CA GLY A 86 -3.31 14.24 -5.00
C GLY A 86 -4.51 13.37 -4.60
N PHE A 87 -4.29 12.33 -3.79
CA PHE A 87 -5.39 11.58 -3.20
C PHE A 87 -6.02 12.33 -2.02
N THR A 88 -7.31 12.14 -1.84
CA THR A 88 -8.06 12.55 -0.65
C THR A 88 -8.38 11.31 0.18
N ARG A 89 -8.09 11.38 1.47
CA ARG A 89 -8.41 10.31 2.42
C ARG A 89 -9.90 10.31 2.74
N GLY A 90 -10.52 9.15 2.76
CA GLY A 90 -11.94 8.99 3.10
C GLY A 90 -12.22 9.38 4.55
N VAL A 91 -13.29 10.15 4.75
CA VAL A 91 -13.73 10.57 6.11
C VAL A 91 -14.40 9.40 6.82
N GLY A 92 -15.33 8.71 6.17
CA GLY A 92 -16.05 7.56 6.75
C GLY A 92 -15.22 6.29 6.85
N HIS A 93 -14.16 6.16 6.04
CA HIS A 93 -13.27 5.01 6.05
C HIS A 93 -11.82 5.45 5.81
N PRO A 94 -11.04 5.69 6.86
CA PRO A 94 -9.69 6.27 6.77
C PRO A 94 -8.65 5.45 6.00
N SER A 95 -8.93 4.17 5.71
CA SER A 95 -8.07 3.33 4.88
C SER A 95 -8.37 3.43 3.38
N VAL A 96 -9.43 4.17 3.00
CA VAL A 96 -9.78 4.39 1.59
C VAL A 96 -9.31 5.77 1.15
N PHE A 97 -8.70 5.81 -0.02
CA PHE A 97 -8.22 7.03 -0.66
C PHE A 97 -8.82 7.16 -2.05
N HIS A 98 -9.14 8.38 -2.47
CA HIS A 98 -9.71 8.67 -3.78
C HIS A 98 -8.92 9.78 -4.48
N HIS A 99 -8.49 9.53 -5.70
CA HIS A 99 -7.89 10.53 -6.57
C HIS A 99 -8.91 11.07 -7.57
N LYS A 100 -9.49 12.24 -7.28
CA LYS A 100 -10.63 12.79 -8.02
C LYS A 100 -10.36 12.96 -9.52
N LYS A 101 -9.20 13.52 -9.91
CA LYS A 101 -8.87 13.77 -11.33
C LYS A 101 -8.67 12.49 -12.13
N ARG A 102 -8.01 11.48 -11.54
CA ARG A 102 -7.70 10.20 -12.19
C ARG A 102 -8.75 9.13 -11.97
N LYS A 103 -9.80 9.43 -11.19
CA LYS A 103 -10.86 8.47 -10.87
C LYS A 103 -10.29 7.13 -10.32
N ILE A 104 -9.28 7.22 -9.45
CA ILE A 104 -8.68 6.05 -8.79
C ILE A 104 -9.28 5.93 -7.38
N MET A 105 -9.66 4.73 -6.99
CA MET A 105 -9.93 4.38 -5.60
C MET A 105 -8.86 3.41 -5.10
N THR A 106 -8.35 3.64 -3.90
CA THR A 106 -7.31 2.81 -3.28
C THR A 106 -7.71 2.49 -1.85
N LEU A 107 -7.68 1.21 -1.49
CA LEU A 107 -7.74 0.71 -0.12
C LEU A 107 -6.32 0.37 0.34
N VAL A 108 -5.97 0.78 1.54
CA VAL A 108 -4.72 0.42 2.21
C VAL A 108 -5.02 -0.46 3.40
N HIS A 109 -4.34 -1.59 3.50
CA HIS A 109 -4.43 -2.51 4.63
C HIS A 109 -3.06 -3.07 5.00
N GLY A 110 -2.45 -2.51 6.06
CA GLY A 110 -1.07 -2.86 6.41
C GLY A 110 -0.09 -2.41 5.33
N ASP A 111 0.61 -3.37 4.75
CA ASP A 111 1.55 -3.25 3.63
C ASP A 111 0.90 -3.49 2.26
N ASP A 112 -0.36 -3.94 2.24
CA ASP A 112 -1.12 -4.17 1.01
C ASP A 112 -1.89 -2.93 0.54
N TYR A 113 -1.87 -2.70 -0.77
CA TYR A 113 -2.72 -1.73 -1.47
C TYR A 113 -3.59 -2.45 -2.48
N VAL A 114 -4.85 -2.09 -2.50
CA VAL A 114 -5.78 -2.52 -3.55
C VAL A 114 -6.34 -1.28 -4.22
N SER A 115 -6.01 -1.10 -5.48
CA SER A 115 -6.39 0.08 -6.24
C SER A 115 -7.22 -0.30 -7.45
N SER A 116 -8.16 0.56 -7.84
CA SER A 116 -8.94 0.40 -9.08
C SER A 116 -9.07 1.71 -9.83
N GLY A 117 -8.94 1.64 -11.15
CA GLY A 117 -9.03 2.76 -12.07
C GLY A 117 -8.79 2.34 -13.53
N ALA A 118 -8.67 3.31 -14.44
CA ALA A 118 -8.28 3.06 -15.82
C ALA A 118 -6.85 2.52 -15.92
N GLY A 119 -6.53 1.70 -16.92
CA GLY A 119 -5.24 1.05 -17.06
C GLY A 119 -4.05 2.01 -17.08
N ALA A 120 -4.17 3.14 -17.79
CA ALA A 120 -3.15 4.18 -17.82
C ALA A 120 -2.90 4.81 -16.44
N ASP A 121 -3.95 5.02 -15.65
CA ASP A 121 -3.87 5.58 -14.31
C ASP A 121 -3.33 4.56 -13.29
N MET A 122 -3.62 3.28 -13.48
CA MET A 122 -2.98 2.21 -12.68
C MET A 122 -1.48 2.15 -12.92
N LYS A 123 -1.04 2.24 -14.19
CA LYS A 123 0.38 2.30 -14.53
C LYS A 123 1.07 3.53 -13.94
N TRP A 124 0.42 4.69 -13.98
CA TRP A 124 0.94 5.90 -13.34
C TRP A 124 1.11 5.70 -11.83
N LEU A 125 0.08 5.19 -11.14
CA LEU A 125 0.15 4.96 -9.69
C LEU A 125 1.26 3.96 -9.31
N GLU A 126 1.40 2.88 -10.08
CA GLU A 126 2.48 1.90 -9.90
C GLU A 126 3.86 2.57 -9.98
N LEU A 127 4.08 3.41 -10.99
CA LEU A 127 5.35 4.13 -11.16
C LEU A 127 5.61 5.12 -10.00
N GLU A 128 4.59 5.83 -9.53
CA GLU A 128 4.75 6.76 -8.39
C GLU A 128 5.06 6.01 -7.09
N LEU A 129 4.40 4.89 -6.84
CA LEU A 129 4.70 4.04 -5.68
C LEU A 129 6.11 3.43 -5.76
N ALA A 130 6.53 2.96 -6.94
CA ALA A 130 7.85 2.37 -7.15
C ALA A 130 9.01 3.36 -6.98
N LYS A 131 8.77 4.67 -7.13
CA LYS A 131 9.78 5.71 -6.83
C LYS A 131 10.07 5.83 -5.33
N ALA A 132 9.08 5.53 -4.49
CA ALA A 132 9.17 5.71 -3.04
C ALA A 132 9.42 4.41 -2.28
N TYR A 133 8.96 3.29 -2.81
CA TYR A 133 8.92 2.00 -2.11
C TYR A 133 9.37 0.84 -3.01
N GLU A 134 9.93 -0.19 -2.41
CA GLU A 134 10.11 -1.48 -3.09
C GLU A 134 8.76 -2.22 -3.07
N ILE A 135 8.11 -2.29 -4.24
CA ILE A 135 6.78 -2.89 -4.37
C ILE A 135 6.78 -4.15 -5.24
N LYS A 136 5.88 -5.07 -4.91
CA LYS A 136 5.49 -6.18 -5.78
C LYS A 136 4.08 -5.90 -6.30
N THR A 137 3.92 -5.82 -7.60
CA THR A 137 2.64 -5.47 -8.24
C THR A 137 2.00 -6.68 -8.92
N GLN A 138 0.68 -6.78 -8.78
CA GLN A 138 -0.18 -7.66 -9.58
C GLN A 138 -1.30 -6.81 -10.17
N ARG A 139 -1.53 -6.92 -11.48
CA ARG A 139 -2.63 -6.23 -12.17
C ARG A 139 -3.62 -7.24 -12.71
N LEU A 140 -4.89 -7.06 -12.40
CA LEU A 140 -5.99 -7.93 -12.80
C LEU A 140 -6.95 -7.15 -13.70
N GLY A 141 -7.42 -7.81 -14.74
CA GLY A 141 -8.37 -7.20 -15.68
C GLY A 141 -8.59 -8.05 -16.92
N VAL A 142 -9.36 -7.51 -17.86
CA VAL A 142 -9.70 -8.21 -19.12
C VAL A 142 -8.72 -7.91 -20.26
N ALA A 143 -7.88 -6.88 -20.14
CA ALA A 143 -6.92 -6.53 -21.17
C ALA A 143 -5.81 -7.60 -21.30
N ASP A 144 -5.20 -7.67 -22.48
CA ASP A 144 -4.08 -8.59 -22.70
C ASP A 144 -2.89 -8.25 -21.80
N GLY A 145 -2.25 -9.29 -21.28
CA GLY A 145 -1.13 -9.16 -20.36
C GLY A 145 -1.51 -8.97 -18.89
N LEU A 146 -2.80 -8.88 -18.57
CA LEU A 146 -3.28 -8.82 -17.18
C LEU A 146 -3.67 -10.20 -16.67
N LEU A 147 -3.56 -10.38 -15.34
CA LEU A 147 -4.03 -11.58 -14.66
C LEU A 147 -5.56 -11.63 -14.68
N ARG A 148 -6.11 -12.82 -14.86
CA ARG A 148 -7.57 -13.06 -14.80
C ARG A 148 -8.04 -13.39 -13.40
N GLU A 149 -7.14 -13.80 -12.55
CA GLU A 149 -7.41 -14.13 -11.16
C GLU A 149 -6.27 -13.65 -10.24
N GLY A 150 -6.58 -13.39 -8.99
CA GLY A 150 -5.61 -12.99 -8.00
C GLY A 150 -6.17 -13.14 -6.59
N LYS A 151 -5.28 -13.20 -5.61
CA LYS A 151 -5.64 -13.29 -4.19
C LYS A 151 -5.33 -11.98 -3.49
N VAL A 152 -6.30 -11.43 -2.80
CA VAL A 152 -6.20 -10.17 -2.06
C VAL A 152 -6.82 -10.35 -0.68
N LEU A 153 -6.08 -10.06 0.38
CA LEU A 153 -6.56 -10.15 1.77
C LEU A 153 -7.34 -11.45 2.04
N ASN A 154 -6.80 -12.60 1.59
CA ASN A 154 -7.44 -13.92 1.67
C ASN A 154 -8.72 -14.12 0.83
N LEU A 155 -9.08 -13.17 -0.03
CA LEU A 155 -10.14 -13.31 -1.02
C LEU A 155 -9.54 -13.64 -2.39
N SER A 156 -10.10 -14.63 -3.08
CA SER A 156 -9.83 -14.87 -4.50
C SER A 156 -10.70 -13.92 -5.33
N LEU A 157 -10.05 -13.15 -6.20
CA LEU A 157 -10.69 -12.33 -7.22
C LEU A 157 -10.54 -13.04 -8.55
N ILE A 158 -11.67 -13.29 -9.22
CA ILE A 158 -11.70 -13.86 -10.56
C ILE A 158 -12.41 -12.86 -11.45
N HIS A 159 -11.75 -12.48 -12.53
CA HIS A 159 -12.31 -11.58 -13.52
C HIS A 159 -12.96 -12.41 -14.64
N ILE A 160 -14.27 -12.39 -14.69
CA ILE A 160 -15.05 -13.05 -15.73
C ILE A 160 -15.23 -12.13 -16.94
#